data_33fb28fee9e1fbaf4c33c7c7cc16ba5d
#
_entry.id   33fb28fee9e1fbaf4c33c7c7cc16ba5d
#
_cell.length_a   1.000
_cell.length_b   1.000
_cell.length_c   1.000
_cell.angle_alpha   90.00
_cell.angle_beta   90.00
_cell.angle_gamma   90.00
#
_symmetry.space_group_name_H-M   'P 1'
#
loop_
_entity.id
_entity.type
_entity.pdbx_description
1 polymer ?
#
loop_
_entity_poly.entity_id
_entity_poly.type
_entity_poly.pdbx_seq_one_letter_code
_entity_poly.pdbx_strand_id
1 'polypeptide(L)'
;MIDKQKDEEFDNSTTTRYFLLNTNSANDLEDHNFMMTNQVAAAFEDGYKEKICRIKKGDYVFLYASGQGIVAYGQATGIVEKTHHYGVDNKTFFQKLEHFVDLSQNPIKARQVKSIWGRSFPFAQTLSQITDGEKLLENLK
;
A
#
# COMPACT_ATOMS: atom_id res chain seq x y z
N MET A 1 -28.64 -19.36 10.02
CA MET A 1 -27.86 -19.33 10.27
C MET A 1 -27.23 -18.89 10.42
N ILE A 2 -27.40 -18.93 10.17
CA ILE A 2 -26.48 -18.79 10.34
C ILE A 2 -25.94 -18.25 10.26
N ASP A 3 -26.06 -18.29 10.01
CA ASP A 3 -25.23 -18.06 10.11
C ASP A 3 -24.93 -17.36 10.03
N LYS A 4 -25.19 -17.28 9.87
CA LYS A 4 -24.60 -16.98 9.97
C LYS A 4 -24.11 -16.35 10.00
N GLN A 5 -24.40 -16.34 9.77
CA GLN A 5 -23.75 -16.09 9.99
C GLN A 5 -23.20 -15.56 9.87
N LYS A 6 -23.53 -15.54 9.77
CA LYS A 6 -22.85 -15.36 9.81
C LYS A 6 -22.47 -14.62 9.62
N ASP A 7 -22.87 -14.63 9.44
CA ASP A 7 -22.27 -14.17 9.45
C ASP A 7 -22.04 -13.29 9.40
N GLU A 8 -22.36 -13.21 9.32
CA GLU A 8 -21.76 -12.68 9.38
C GLU A 8 -21.25 -12.03 9.38
N GLU A 9 -21.39 -12.13 9.26
CA GLU A 9 -20.56 -11.79 9.25
C GLU A 9 -19.98 -11.40 8.93
N PHE A 10 -20.31 -11.44 8.76
CA PHE A 10 -19.49 -11.29 8.37
C PHE A 10 -19.39 -10.40 8.00
N ASP A 11 -19.71 -10.12 7.85
CA ASP A 11 -19.28 -9.43 7.48
C ASP A 11 -18.96 -8.68 7.38
N ASN A 12 -19.02 -8.13 7.19
CA ASN A 12 -18.42 -7.42 7.20
C ASN A 12 -17.19 -7.31 7.47
N SER A 13 -16.80 -7.07 7.84
CA SER A 13 -15.46 -7.40 8.22
C SER A 13 -14.63 -8.03 7.12
N THR A 14 -15.24 -8.39 6.14
CA THR A 14 -14.61 -9.04 5.00
C THR A 14 -14.39 -8.09 3.83
N THR A 15 -14.74 -6.84 4.01
CA THR A 15 -14.54 -5.84 2.96
C THR A 15 -13.05 -5.56 2.79
N THR A 16 -12.53 -5.83 1.61
CA THR A 16 -11.14 -5.51 1.27
C THR A 16 -10.99 -4.00 1.09
N ARG A 17 -9.96 -3.47 1.71
CA ARG A 17 -9.65 -2.05 1.58
C ARG A 17 -8.44 -1.89 0.68
N TYR A 18 -8.27 -0.68 0.16
CA TYR A 18 -7.22 -0.36 -0.79
C TYR A 18 -6.51 0.88 -0.32
N PHE A 19 -5.18 0.84 -0.34
CA PHE A 19 -4.33 1.93 0.13
C PHE A 19 -3.35 2.32 -0.97
N LEU A 20 -3.01 3.60 -1.00
CA LEU A 20 -1.96 4.13 -1.85
C LEU A 20 -0.84 4.61 -0.94
N LEU A 21 0.36 4.11 -1.17
CA LEU A 21 1.54 4.44 -0.37
C LEU A 21 2.62 5.04 -1.27
N ASN A 22 3.07 6.25 -0.93
CA ASN A 22 4.18 6.89 -1.62
C ASN A 22 5.48 6.26 -1.12
N THR A 23 6.32 5.78 -2.03
CA THR A 23 7.59 5.13 -1.66
C THR A 23 8.68 6.13 -1.26
N ASN A 24 8.40 7.43 -1.35
CA ASN A 24 9.33 8.50 -1.01
C ASN A 24 10.56 8.57 -1.92
N SER A 25 10.46 8.05 -3.13
CA SER A 25 11.60 7.98 -4.05
C SER A 25 12.18 9.35 -4.41
N ALA A 26 11.36 10.39 -4.38
CA ALA A 26 11.82 11.75 -4.73
C ALA A 26 12.70 12.35 -3.64
N ASN A 27 12.54 11.94 -2.40
CA ASN A 27 13.28 12.46 -1.25
C ASN A 27 14.37 11.53 -0.76
N ASP A 28 14.12 10.23 -0.79
CA ASP A 28 15.05 9.23 -0.25
C ASP A 28 14.89 7.93 -1.03
N LEU A 29 15.82 7.70 -1.94
CA LEU A 29 15.78 6.50 -2.79
C LEU A 29 15.97 5.21 -1.98
N GLU A 30 16.63 5.29 -0.82
CA GLU A 30 16.80 4.12 0.03
C GLU A 30 15.47 3.64 0.61
N ASP A 31 14.57 4.58 0.93
CA ASP A 31 13.22 4.23 1.40
C ASP A 31 12.47 3.47 0.31
N HIS A 32 12.52 3.99 -0.91
CA HIS A 32 11.91 3.34 -2.07
C HIS A 32 12.48 1.93 -2.28
N ASN A 33 13.80 1.83 -2.28
CA ASN A 33 14.49 0.56 -2.51
C ASN A 33 14.19 -0.46 -1.41
N PHE A 34 14.06 0.01 -0.16
CA PHE A 34 13.68 -0.86 0.94
C PHE A 34 12.34 -1.54 0.67
N MET A 35 11.35 -0.76 0.24
CA MET A 35 10.02 -1.29 -0.07
C MET A 35 10.04 -2.25 -1.24
N MET A 36 10.73 -1.88 -2.32
CA MET A 36 10.75 -2.71 -3.53
C MET A 36 11.55 -4.00 -3.33
N THR A 37 12.71 -3.90 -2.68
CA THR A 37 13.58 -5.06 -2.47
C THR A 37 12.96 -6.06 -1.50
N ASN A 38 12.36 -5.56 -0.42
CA ASN A 38 11.79 -6.42 0.61
C ASN A 38 10.31 -6.74 0.39
N GLN A 39 9.70 -6.12 -0.62
CA GLN A 39 8.30 -6.32 -0.98
C GLN A 39 7.39 -6.00 0.21
N VAL A 40 7.55 -4.79 0.73
CA VAL A 40 6.85 -4.33 1.94
C VAL A 40 6.21 -2.97 1.74
N ALA A 41 5.17 -2.70 2.54
CA ALA A 41 4.61 -1.37 2.73
C ALA A 41 5.26 -0.81 3.99
N ALA A 42 5.98 0.30 3.88
CA ALA A 42 6.76 0.84 5.00
C ALA A 42 6.54 2.34 5.16
N ALA A 43 6.67 2.81 6.39
CA ALA A 43 6.69 4.23 6.70
C ALA A 43 7.73 4.49 7.78
N PHE A 44 8.36 5.65 7.70
CA PHE A 44 9.56 5.97 8.46
C PHE A 44 9.38 7.16 9.39
N GLU A 45 8.30 7.91 9.21
CA GLU A 45 8.09 9.14 9.94
C GLU A 45 6.97 9.02 10.96
N ASP A 46 7.11 9.72 12.06
CA ASP A 46 6.09 9.78 13.08
C ASP A 46 4.78 10.26 12.47
N GLY A 47 3.69 9.67 12.88
CA GLY A 47 2.37 9.95 12.32
C GLY A 47 2.00 9.02 11.19
N TYR A 48 2.94 8.70 10.29
CA TYR A 48 2.67 7.78 9.18
C TYR A 48 3.02 6.34 9.51
N LYS A 49 4.08 6.11 10.29
CA LYS A 49 4.41 4.74 10.68
C LYS A 49 3.30 4.10 11.50
N GLU A 50 2.55 4.88 12.28
CA GLU A 50 1.40 4.35 13.01
C GLU A 50 0.25 3.97 12.06
N LYS A 51 0.14 4.63 10.92
CA LYS A 51 -0.90 4.30 9.93
C LYS A 51 -0.67 2.94 9.28
N ILE A 52 0.58 2.48 9.23
CA ILE A 52 0.89 1.13 8.74
C ILE A 52 0.17 0.09 9.60
N CYS A 53 -0.02 0.37 10.89
CA CYS A 53 -0.72 -0.53 11.80
C CYS A 53 -2.20 -0.69 11.48
N ARG A 54 -2.77 0.22 10.70
CA ARG A 54 -4.20 0.19 10.37
C ARG A 54 -4.51 -0.69 9.17
N ILE A 55 -3.49 -1.05 8.40
CA ILE A 55 -3.67 -1.92 7.24
C ILE A 55 -3.85 -3.35 7.76
N LYS A 56 -4.92 -3.99 7.31
CA LYS A 56 -5.28 -5.31 7.81
C LYS A 56 -4.95 -6.39 6.79
N LYS A 57 -4.88 -7.62 7.27
CA LYS A 57 -4.61 -8.78 6.42
C LYS A 57 -5.55 -8.78 5.22
N GLY A 58 -4.96 -8.90 4.03
CA GLY A 58 -5.70 -8.97 2.77
C GLY A 58 -5.97 -7.63 2.12
N ASP A 59 -5.74 -6.51 2.82
CA ASP A 59 -5.87 -5.20 2.21
C ASP A 59 -4.81 -5.04 1.12
N TYR A 60 -5.19 -4.42 0.01
CA TYR A 60 -4.24 -4.14 -1.07
C TYR A 60 -3.53 -2.82 -0.83
N VAL A 61 -2.25 -2.81 -1.14
CA VAL A 61 -1.43 -1.59 -1.07
C VAL A 61 -0.79 -1.38 -2.44
N PHE A 62 -1.06 -0.23 -3.04
CA PHE A 62 -0.41 0.20 -4.28
C PHE A 62 0.77 1.09 -3.90
N LEU A 63 1.96 0.76 -4.38
CA LEU A 63 3.16 1.56 -4.14
C LEU A 63 3.31 2.55 -5.29
N TYR A 64 3.40 3.82 -4.95
CA TYR A 64 3.50 4.91 -5.92
C TYR A 64 4.84 5.62 -5.77
N ALA A 65 5.58 5.73 -6.85
CA ALA A 65 6.84 6.48 -6.89
C ALA A 65 6.62 7.78 -7.67
N SER A 66 6.95 8.90 -7.04
CA SER A 66 6.77 10.22 -7.64
C SER A 66 7.48 10.32 -8.99
N GLY A 67 6.78 10.83 -10.00
CA GLY A 67 7.29 10.94 -11.35
C GLY A 67 7.27 9.66 -12.16
N GLN A 68 6.99 8.52 -11.54
CA GLN A 68 6.96 7.23 -12.23
C GLN A 68 5.56 6.64 -12.33
N GLY A 69 4.79 6.67 -11.24
CA GLY A 69 3.46 6.10 -11.18
C GLY A 69 3.41 4.93 -10.21
N ILE A 70 2.43 4.03 -10.40
CA ILE A 70 2.34 2.83 -9.58
C ILE A 70 3.44 1.87 -10.03
N VAL A 71 4.34 1.54 -9.10
CA VAL A 71 5.51 0.70 -9.37
C VAL A 71 5.35 -0.73 -8.86
N ALA A 72 4.36 -0.97 -8.00
CA ALA A 72 4.10 -2.31 -7.46
C ALA A 72 2.79 -2.33 -6.71
N TYR A 73 2.30 -3.53 -6.40
CA TYR A 73 1.19 -3.69 -5.46
C TYR A 73 1.24 -5.09 -4.85
N GLY A 74 0.54 -5.25 -3.74
CA GLY A 74 0.43 -6.54 -3.07
C GLY A 74 -0.60 -6.47 -1.96
N GLN A 75 -0.76 -7.59 -1.25
CA GLN A 75 -1.71 -7.71 -0.15
C GLN A 75 -0.97 -7.74 1.18
N ALA A 76 -1.40 -6.92 2.12
CA ALA A 76 -0.80 -6.84 3.44
C ALA A 76 -1.02 -8.13 4.23
N THR A 77 -0.03 -8.47 5.06
CA THR A 77 -0.12 -9.63 5.95
C THR A 77 -0.95 -9.34 7.19
N GLY A 78 -1.10 -8.08 7.54
CA GLY A 78 -1.73 -7.66 8.80
C GLY A 78 -0.76 -7.71 9.97
N ILE A 79 0.49 -8.09 9.74
CA ILE A 79 1.50 -8.21 10.79
C ILE A 79 2.48 -7.05 10.66
N VAL A 80 2.49 -6.18 11.68
CA VAL A 80 3.40 -5.02 11.69
C VAL A 80 4.75 -5.46 12.24
N GLU A 81 5.79 -5.14 11.50
CA GLU A 81 7.17 -5.39 11.90
C GLU A 81 7.88 -4.04 12.03
N LYS A 82 8.93 -3.99 12.81
CA LYS A 82 9.68 -2.77 13.07
C LYS A 82 11.15 -3.01 12.85
N THR A 83 11.84 -1.99 12.33
CA THR A 83 13.29 -2.04 12.19
C THR A 83 13.86 -0.64 12.33
N HIS A 84 15.17 -0.52 12.31
CA HIS A 84 15.85 0.77 12.39
C HIS A 84 15.76 1.52 11.05
N HIS A 85 15.97 2.82 11.13
CA HIS A 85 16.09 3.67 9.95
C HIS A 85 17.21 4.67 10.23
N TYR A 86 18.29 4.58 9.46
CA TYR A 86 19.49 5.40 9.67
C TYR A 86 19.97 5.35 11.12
N GLY A 87 20.00 4.13 11.69
CA GLY A 87 20.51 3.91 13.04
C GLY A 87 19.56 4.22 14.18
N VAL A 88 18.35 4.68 13.88
CA VAL A 88 17.33 4.95 14.91
C VAL A 88 16.45 3.71 15.05
N ASP A 89 16.45 3.09 16.22
CA ASP A 89 15.69 1.87 16.48
C ASP A 89 14.19 2.11 16.38
N ASN A 90 13.47 1.13 15.83
CA ASN A 90 12.02 1.15 15.70
C ASN A 90 11.51 2.37 14.93
N LYS A 91 12.34 2.95 14.07
CA LYS A 91 11.95 4.10 13.27
C LYS A 91 11.15 3.70 12.04
N THR A 92 11.30 2.48 11.56
CA THR A 92 10.58 1.96 10.40
C THR A 92 9.52 0.97 10.87
N PHE A 93 8.26 1.22 10.50
CA PHE A 93 7.16 0.27 10.66
C PHE A 93 6.79 -0.24 9.28
N PHE A 94 6.65 -1.55 9.13
CA PHE A 94 6.32 -2.12 7.83
C PHE A 94 5.49 -3.38 7.94
N GLN A 95 4.81 -3.71 6.83
CA GLN A 95 4.11 -4.98 6.66
C GLN A 95 4.56 -5.61 5.35
N LYS A 96 4.83 -6.90 5.35
CA LYS A 96 5.13 -7.60 4.12
C LYS A 96 3.89 -7.65 3.23
N LEU A 97 4.13 -7.61 1.92
CA LEU A 97 3.06 -7.67 0.93
C LEU A 97 3.13 -9.01 0.22
N GLU A 98 2.09 -9.82 0.41
CA GLU A 98 1.94 -11.09 -0.28
C GLU A 98 1.45 -10.87 -1.71
N HIS A 99 1.73 -11.81 -2.58
CA HIS A 99 1.33 -11.75 -3.99
C HIS A 99 1.81 -10.45 -4.64
N PHE A 100 3.05 -10.07 -4.29
CA PHE A 100 3.65 -8.81 -4.76
C PHE A 100 3.86 -8.84 -6.26
N VAL A 101 3.41 -7.79 -6.93
CA VAL A 101 3.59 -7.61 -8.37
C VAL A 101 4.45 -6.38 -8.59
N ASP A 102 5.61 -6.58 -9.19
CA ASP A 102 6.57 -5.52 -9.48
C ASP A 102 6.28 -4.97 -10.89
N LEU A 103 5.90 -3.70 -10.94
CA LEU A 103 5.60 -2.99 -12.19
C LEU A 103 6.69 -1.99 -12.53
N SER A 104 7.85 -2.03 -11.86
CA SER A 104 8.88 -1.00 -12.01
C SER A 104 9.46 -0.93 -13.41
N GLN A 105 9.39 -2.00 -14.20
CA GLN A 105 9.84 -1.98 -15.58
C GLN A 105 8.89 -1.20 -16.50
N ASN A 106 7.62 -1.09 -16.11
CA ASN A 106 6.62 -0.37 -16.89
C ASN A 106 5.54 0.17 -15.95
N PRO A 107 5.87 1.19 -15.15
CA PRO A 107 4.93 1.71 -14.15
C PRO A 107 3.66 2.25 -14.79
N ILE A 108 2.56 2.16 -14.06
CA ILE A 108 1.29 2.73 -14.49
C ILE A 108 1.31 4.21 -14.11
N LYS A 109 1.42 5.08 -15.10
CA LYS A 109 1.59 6.51 -14.89
C LYS A 109 0.33 7.15 -14.30
N ALA A 110 0.52 8.27 -13.60
CA ALA A 110 -0.58 8.98 -12.96
C ALA A 110 -1.72 9.28 -13.93
N ARG A 111 -1.39 9.65 -15.16
CA ARG A 111 -2.40 9.93 -16.19
C ARG A 111 -3.23 8.69 -16.53
N GLN A 112 -2.57 7.52 -16.63
CA GLN A 112 -3.27 6.27 -16.88
C GLN A 112 -4.15 5.88 -15.71
N VAL A 113 -3.66 6.09 -14.49
CA VAL A 113 -4.43 5.82 -13.28
C VAL A 113 -5.69 6.68 -13.25
N LYS A 114 -5.56 7.97 -13.58
CA LYS A 114 -6.71 8.86 -13.61
C LYS A 114 -7.75 8.39 -14.63
N SER A 115 -7.29 7.91 -15.78
CA SER A 115 -8.17 7.40 -16.83
C SER A 115 -8.92 6.14 -16.37
N ILE A 116 -8.23 5.23 -15.69
CA ILE A 116 -8.80 3.96 -15.24
C ILE A 116 -9.69 4.15 -14.04
N TRP A 117 -9.21 4.90 -13.05
CA TRP A 117 -9.83 5.04 -11.73
C TRP A 117 -10.84 6.19 -11.69
N GLY A 118 -10.64 7.21 -12.53
CA GLY A 118 -11.49 8.39 -12.58
C GLY A 118 -11.15 9.45 -11.55
N ARG A 119 -10.02 9.30 -10.86
CA ARG A 119 -9.60 10.20 -9.78
C ARG A 119 -8.11 10.46 -9.89
N SER A 120 -7.66 11.55 -9.27
CA SER A 120 -6.24 11.86 -9.16
C SER A 120 -5.69 11.30 -7.85
N PHE A 121 -4.40 10.96 -7.84
CA PHE A 121 -3.73 10.52 -6.62
C PHE A 121 -3.75 11.62 -5.56
N PRO A 122 -3.87 11.24 -4.28
CA PRO A 122 -3.70 12.19 -3.17
C PRO A 122 -2.20 12.43 -2.90
N PHE A 123 -1.56 13.18 -3.77
CA PHE A 123 -0.10 13.35 -3.75
C PHE A 123 0.46 13.94 -2.45
N ALA A 124 -0.38 14.69 -1.73
CA ALA A 124 0.09 15.36 -0.51
C ALA A 124 0.26 14.43 0.68
N GLN A 125 -0.16 13.18 0.57
CA GLN A 125 -0.12 12.24 1.69
C GLN A 125 0.81 11.08 1.40
N THR A 126 1.48 10.61 2.45
CA THR A 126 2.37 9.47 2.35
C THR A 126 1.56 8.17 2.19
N LEU A 127 0.50 8.02 3.00
CA LEU A 127 -0.36 6.84 2.97
C LEU A 127 -1.80 7.28 3.01
N SER A 128 -2.58 6.80 2.06
CA SER A 128 -4.00 7.14 1.96
C SER A 128 -4.83 5.89 1.70
N GLN A 129 -5.95 5.77 2.38
CA GLN A 129 -6.96 4.80 1.99
C GLN A 129 -7.72 5.37 0.79
N ILE A 130 -7.91 4.55 -0.24
CA ILE A 130 -8.58 4.99 -1.46
C ILE A 130 -9.89 4.23 -1.64
N THR A 131 -10.85 4.88 -2.32
CA THR A 131 -12.13 4.27 -2.66
C THR A 131 -12.06 3.71 -4.09
N ASP A 132 -12.90 2.71 -4.37
CA ASP A 132 -12.96 2.09 -5.70
C ASP A 132 -11.62 1.53 -6.18
N GLY A 133 -10.76 1.11 -5.26
CA GLY A 133 -9.45 0.55 -5.61
C GLY A 133 -9.54 -0.73 -6.43
N GLU A 134 -10.68 -1.44 -6.37
CA GLU A 134 -10.88 -2.63 -7.19
C GLU A 134 -10.89 -2.32 -8.67
N LYS A 135 -11.34 -1.12 -9.07
CA LYS A 135 -11.27 -0.71 -10.48
C LYS A 135 -9.82 -0.62 -10.94
N LEU A 136 -8.98 -0.06 -10.08
CA LEU A 136 -7.56 0.08 -10.37
C LEU A 136 -6.93 -1.31 -10.46
N LEU A 137 -7.19 -2.15 -9.46
CA LEU A 137 -6.61 -3.49 -9.39
C LEU A 137 -6.95 -4.33 -10.61
N GLU A 138 -8.20 -4.31 -11.05
CA GLU A 138 -8.64 -5.10 -12.19
C GLU A 138 -7.89 -4.75 -13.47
N ASN A 139 -7.45 -3.51 -13.59
CA ASN A 139 -6.73 -3.03 -14.77
C ASN A 139 -5.22 -3.23 -14.67
N LEU A 140 -4.72 -3.67 -13.51
CA LEU A 140 -3.30 -3.96 -13.31
C LEU A 140 -2.96 -5.44 -13.40
N LYS A 141 -3.98 -6.28 -13.40
CA LYS A 141 -3.79 -7.72 -13.49
C LYS A 141 -3.46 -8.17 -14.90
#